data_c601d670a942b419702bd8dbe3608c5c
#
_entry.id   c601d670a942b419702bd8dbe3608c5c
#
_cell.length_a   1.000
_cell.length_b   1.000
_cell.length_c   1.000
_cell.angle_alpha   90.00
_cell.angle_beta   90.00
_cell.angle_gamma   90.00
#
_symmetry.space_group_name_H-M   'P 1'
#
loop_
_entity.id
_entity.type
_entity.pdbx_description
1 polymer ?
#
loop_
_entity_poly.entity_id
_entity_poly.type
_entity_poly.pdbx_seq_one_letter_code
_entity_poly.pdbx_strand_id
1 'polypeptide(L)'
;MTPVGPPAASSPRGDRRREALLAALDDRLRTTALDDISVADLTDAAGITRSAFYFYFDSKAAAVSVLLVVVNEEARASTEMIVGGADAFRARVTAALSLLVERVLDSGHIYRALLTARTTHDATREMWDEGRRILAAPIADFLRAERAAGRAPEGADATVLAESLIHINESVLERLVYVPDAPREPLIATAADMWVRAVYGRPDPAVDAAADPGRTE
;
A
#
# COMPACT_ATOMS: atom_id res chain seq x y z
N MET A 1 -12.43 10.54 35.12
CA MET A 1 -11.77 10.71 33.80
C MET A 1 -10.37 11.20 34.07
N THR A 2 -9.40 10.28 34.06
CA THR A 2 -7.97 10.58 34.27
C THR A 2 -7.38 10.83 32.87
N PRO A 3 -6.68 11.93 32.59
CA PRO A 3 -6.10 12.17 31.28
C PRO A 3 -4.94 11.18 31.06
N VAL A 4 -4.99 10.46 29.96
CA VAL A 4 -3.89 9.66 29.44
C VAL A 4 -2.80 10.66 29.02
N GLY A 5 -1.69 10.70 29.74
CA GLY A 5 -0.53 11.50 29.40
C GLY A 5 0.09 11.06 28.08
N PRO A 6 0.83 11.96 27.39
CA PRO A 6 1.52 11.61 26.15
C PRO A 6 2.50 10.45 26.39
N PRO A 7 2.73 9.58 25.38
CA PRO A 7 3.69 8.49 25.49
C PRO A 7 5.06 9.07 25.86
N ALA A 8 5.67 8.50 26.90
CA ALA A 8 6.99 8.91 27.36
C ALA A 8 7.99 8.83 26.18
N ALA A 9 8.74 9.91 25.97
CA ALA A 9 9.81 9.95 24.99
C ALA A 9 10.72 8.75 25.19
N SER A 10 10.84 7.88 24.18
CA SER A 10 11.67 6.69 24.24
C SER A 10 13.14 7.11 24.43
N SER A 11 13.86 6.41 25.29
CA SER A 11 15.28 6.70 25.48
C SER A 11 16.06 6.21 24.24
N PRO A 12 17.21 6.82 23.88
CA PRO A 12 18.04 6.37 22.74
C PRO A 12 18.41 4.87 22.81
N ARG A 13 18.39 4.28 23.99
CA ARG A 13 18.60 2.86 24.23
C ARG A 13 17.35 2.03 23.96
N GLY A 14 16.16 2.58 24.21
CA GLY A 14 14.87 1.97 23.91
C GLY A 14 14.64 1.89 22.41
N ASP A 15 14.93 2.95 21.69
CA ASP A 15 14.81 3.01 20.24
C ASP A 15 15.70 1.98 19.55
N ARG A 16 16.97 1.86 19.94
CA ARG A 16 17.89 0.84 19.39
C ARG A 16 17.41 -0.59 19.62
N ARG A 17 16.80 -0.90 20.77
CA ARG A 17 16.25 -2.23 21.04
C ARG A 17 15.02 -2.54 20.18
N ARG A 18 14.17 -1.54 20.02
CA ARG A 18 12.99 -1.65 19.13
C ARG A 18 13.43 -1.85 17.68
N GLU A 19 14.40 -1.08 17.21
CA GLU A 19 14.99 -1.23 15.88
C GLU A 19 15.64 -2.60 15.69
N ALA A 20 16.39 -3.11 16.66
CA ALA A 20 17.00 -4.44 16.61
C ALA A 20 15.95 -5.56 16.50
N LEU A 21 14.80 -5.44 17.20
CA LEU A 21 13.68 -6.38 17.04
C LEU A 21 13.06 -6.34 15.66
N LEU A 22 12.85 -5.14 15.10
CA LEU A 22 12.30 -4.98 13.76
C LEU A 22 13.26 -5.51 12.69
N ALA A 23 14.55 -5.28 12.84
CA ALA A 23 15.57 -5.83 11.95
C ALA A 23 15.64 -7.37 12.02
N ALA A 24 15.57 -7.95 13.24
CA ALA A 24 15.51 -9.39 13.42
C ALA A 24 14.25 -10.01 12.79
N LEU A 25 13.11 -9.32 12.92
CA LEU A 25 11.85 -9.74 12.29
C LEU A 25 11.94 -9.68 10.77
N ASP A 26 12.44 -8.58 10.23
CA ASP A 26 12.62 -8.42 8.78
C ASP A 26 13.51 -9.54 8.20
N ASP A 27 14.64 -9.81 8.84
CA ASP A 27 15.56 -10.87 8.40
C ASP A 27 14.91 -12.26 8.43
N ARG A 28 14.17 -12.58 9.51
CA ARG A 28 13.47 -13.86 9.63
C ARG A 28 12.36 -14.02 8.59
N LEU A 29 11.61 -12.97 8.29
CA LEU A 29 10.54 -13.00 7.30
C LEU A 29 11.02 -13.28 5.87
N ARG A 30 12.31 -13.12 5.59
CA ARG A 30 12.90 -13.47 4.27
C ARG A 30 12.83 -14.98 3.98
N THR A 31 12.87 -15.80 5.02
CA THR A 31 12.97 -17.26 4.88
C THR A 31 11.88 -18.03 5.62
N THR A 32 11.15 -17.38 6.52
CA THR A 32 10.21 -18.03 7.44
C THR A 32 8.88 -17.28 7.46
N ALA A 33 7.76 -18.02 7.40
CA ALA A 33 6.45 -17.42 7.52
C ALA A 33 6.24 -16.80 8.92
N LEU A 34 5.44 -15.73 9.02
CA LEU A 34 5.21 -15.03 10.29
C LEU A 34 4.73 -15.95 11.41
N ASP A 35 3.86 -16.90 11.09
CA ASP A 35 3.29 -17.81 12.07
C ASP A 35 4.34 -18.77 12.67
N ASP A 36 5.34 -19.14 11.88
CA ASP A 36 6.43 -20.06 12.27
C ASP A 36 7.58 -19.35 13.02
N ILE A 37 7.62 -18.01 13.03
CA ILE A 37 8.62 -17.25 13.79
C ILE A 37 8.18 -17.20 15.27
N SER A 38 9.04 -17.62 16.19
CA SER A 38 8.77 -17.47 17.61
C SER A 38 9.27 -16.13 18.17
N VAL A 39 8.63 -15.63 19.25
CA VAL A 39 9.15 -14.44 19.96
C VAL A 39 10.53 -14.71 20.56
N ALA A 40 10.84 -15.98 20.93
CA ALA A 40 12.17 -16.36 21.41
C ALA A 40 13.24 -16.15 20.35
N ASP A 41 12.99 -16.59 19.11
CA ASP A 41 13.93 -16.40 17.98
C ASP A 41 14.24 -14.92 17.74
N LEU A 42 13.22 -14.05 17.83
CA LEU A 42 13.38 -12.61 17.65
C LEU A 42 14.18 -11.96 18.79
N THR A 43 13.88 -12.35 20.03
CA THR A 43 14.56 -11.79 21.21
C THR A 43 16.00 -12.25 21.31
N ASP A 44 16.30 -13.52 20.96
CA ASP A 44 17.65 -14.06 20.93
C ASP A 44 18.48 -13.36 19.83
N ALA A 45 17.91 -13.18 18.63
CA ALA A 45 18.59 -12.47 17.55
C ALA A 45 18.84 -10.98 17.87
N ALA A 46 17.91 -10.32 18.58
CA ALA A 46 18.04 -8.92 18.99
C ALA A 46 18.86 -8.71 20.28
N GLY A 47 19.27 -9.79 20.95
CA GLY A 47 20.01 -9.73 22.22
C GLY A 47 19.23 -9.11 23.38
N ILE A 48 17.91 -9.36 23.45
CA ILE A 48 17.03 -8.82 24.49
C ILE A 48 16.18 -9.92 25.13
N THR A 49 15.48 -9.60 26.20
CA THR A 49 14.61 -10.55 26.88
C THR A 49 13.20 -10.60 26.25
N ARG A 50 12.51 -11.73 26.43
CA ARG A 50 11.10 -11.87 26.02
C ARG A 50 10.18 -10.80 26.63
N SER A 51 10.44 -10.41 27.90
CA SER A 51 9.69 -9.33 28.55
C SER A 51 9.90 -7.97 27.85
N ALA A 52 11.11 -7.72 27.31
CA ALA A 52 11.39 -6.52 26.56
C ALA A 52 10.65 -6.50 25.21
N PHE A 53 10.43 -7.65 24.55
CA PHE A 53 9.59 -7.71 23.35
C PHE A 53 8.18 -7.19 23.65
N TYR A 54 7.52 -7.74 24.67
CA TYR A 54 6.15 -7.36 25.04
C TYR A 54 6.02 -5.93 25.61
N PHE A 55 7.14 -5.31 25.99
CA PHE A 55 7.16 -3.88 26.28
C PHE A 55 7.01 -3.01 25.01
N TYR A 56 7.55 -3.47 23.86
CA TYR A 56 7.52 -2.73 22.60
C TYR A 56 6.36 -3.11 21.71
N PHE A 57 5.94 -4.38 21.71
CA PHE A 57 4.95 -4.91 20.80
C PHE A 57 4.03 -5.93 21.48
N ASP A 58 2.73 -5.73 21.37
CA ASP A 58 1.72 -6.64 21.93
C ASP A 58 1.77 -8.03 21.27
N SER A 59 2.20 -8.10 20.01
CA SER A 59 2.31 -9.33 19.23
C SER A 59 3.32 -9.21 18.09
N LYS A 60 3.68 -10.33 17.45
CA LYS A 60 4.46 -10.35 16.22
C LYS A 60 3.75 -9.57 15.11
N ALA A 61 2.44 -9.70 15.01
CA ALA A 61 1.62 -8.95 14.04
C ALA A 61 1.71 -7.44 14.27
N ALA A 62 1.68 -6.99 15.54
CA ALA A 62 1.89 -5.58 15.87
C ALA A 62 3.30 -5.09 15.47
N ALA A 63 4.32 -5.93 15.62
CA ALA A 63 5.67 -5.61 15.15
C ALA A 63 5.75 -5.53 13.61
N VAL A 64 5.16 -6.48 12.89
CA VAL A 64 5.06 -6.43 11.41
C VAL A 64 4.31 -5.18 10.95
N SER A 65 3.26 -4.80 11.66
CA SER A 65 2.45 -3.62 11.33
C SER A 65 3.27 -2.31 11.36
N VAL A 66 4.33 -2.25 12.17
CA VAL A 66 5.24 -1.10 12.14
C VAL A 66 6.04 -1.04 10.81
N LEU A 67 6.35 -2.18 10.21
CA LEU A 67 7.01 -2.24 8.90
C LEU A 67 6.10 -1.77 7.76
N LEU A 68 4.78 -1.73 7.98
CA LEU A 68 3.81 -1.18 7.03
C LEU A 68 4.00 0.32 6.77
N VAL A 69 4.62 1.06 7.68
CA VAL A 69 4.84 2.50 7.50
C VAL A 69 5.60 2.78 6.21
N VAL A 70 6.62 1.96 5.88
CA VAL A 70 7.39 2.11 4.64
C VAL A 70 6.50 1.87 3.41
N VAL A 71 5.67 0.81 3.44
CA VAL A 71 4.73 0.50 2.35
C VAL A 71 3.69 1.61 2.18
N ASN A 72 3.21 2.19 3.27
CA ASN A 72 2.24 3.29 3.23
C ASN A 72 2.84 4.58 2.66
N GLU A 73 4.10 4.91 2.95
CA GLU A 73 4.77 6.07 2.36
C GLU A 73 4.91 5.94 0.85
N GLU A 74 5.30 4.77 0.34
CA GLU A 74 5.38 4.48 -1.09
C GLU A 74 3.99 4.50 -1.76
N ALA A 75 2.96 3.96 -1.10
CA ALA A 75 1.60 4.01 -1.58
C ALA A 75 1.05 5.46 -1.62
N ARG A 76 1.42 6.31 -0.67
CA ARG A 76 1.07 7.73 -0.65
C ARG A 76 1.73 8.47 -1.81
N ALA A 77 3.04 8.27 -2.02
CA ALA A 77 3.76 8.87 -3.15
C ALA A 77 3.15 8.44 -4.50
N SER A 78 2.79 7.16 -4.64
CA SER A 78 2.08 6.62 -5.80
C SER A 78 0.72 7.33 -6.00
N THR A 79 -0.05 7.54 -4.92
CA THR A 79 -1.34 8.25 -4.99
C THR A 79 -1.16 9.70 -5.42
N GLU A 80 -0.15 10.40 -4.90
CA GLU A 80 0.18 11.78 -5.30
C GLU A 80 0.53 11.87 -6.79
N MET A 81 1.24 10.88 -7.34
CA MET A 81 1.51 10.80 -8.79
C MET A 81 0.22 10.64 -9.60
N ILE A 82 -0.74 9.85 -9.12
CA ILE A 82 -2.01 9.63 -9.82
C ILE A 82 -2.83 10.92 -9.89
N VAL A 83 -2.97 11.64 -8.79
CA VAL A 83 -3.83 12.82 -8.71
C VAL A 83 -3.15 14.11 -9.18
N GLY A 84 -1.82 14.19 -9.13
CA GLY A 84 -1.01 15.35 -9.54
C GLY A 84 -0.36 15.14 -10.92
N GLY A 85 0.12 16.22 -11.53
CA GLY A 85 0.91 16.15 -12.76
C GLY A 85 0.14 16.47 -14.03
N ALA A 86 0.90 16.83 -15.09
CA ALA A 86 0.38 17.28 -16.37
C ALA A 86 0.24 16.16 -17.42
N ASP A 87 0.80 14.99 -17.14
CA ASP A 87 0.77 13.85 -18.06
C ASP A 87 -0.65 13.27 -18.20
N ALA A 88 -0.88 12.54 -19.28
CA ALA A 88 -2.12 11.80 -19.49
C ALA A 88 -2.41 10.89 -18.28
N PHE A 89 -3.67 10.85 -17.86
CA PHE A 89 -4.07 10.13 -16.64
C PHE A 89 -3.62 8.67 -16.64
N ARG A 90 -3.76 7.96 -17.76
CA ARG A 90 -3.30 6.58 -17.94
C ARG A 90 -1.78 6.45 -17.68
N ALA A 91 -0.98 7.37 -18.18
CA ALA A 91 0.47 7.36 -17.99
C ALA A 91 0.83 7.55 -16.52
N ARG A 92 0.15 8.48 -15.82
CA ARG A 92 0.33 8.71 -14.37
C ARG A 92 -0.02 7.46 -13.57
N VAL A 93 -1.16 6.82 -13.83
CA VAL A 93 -1.56 5.58 -13.15
C VAL A 93 -0.55 4.46 -13.43
N THR A 94 -0.12 4.29 -14.68
CA THR A 94 0.86 3.27 -15.05
C THR A 94 2.19 3.49 -14.32
N ALA A 95 2.72 4.71 -14.32
CA ALA A 95 3.97 5.04 -13.65
C ALA A 95 3.87 4.84 -12.13
N ALA A 96 2.78 5.29 -11.51
CA ALA A 96 2.52 5.13 -10.09
C ALA A 96 2.43 3.66 -9.67
N LEU A 97 1.70 2.84 -10.43
CA LEU A 97 1.61 1.40 -10.18
C LEU A 97 2.94 0.68 -10.41
N SER A 98 3.70 1.05 -11.44
CA SER A 98 5.02 0.46 -11.69
C SER A 98 5.97 0.71 -10.54
N LEU A 99 6.03 1.95 -10.05
CA LEU A 99 6.85 2.31 -8.89
C LEU A 99 6.41 1.55 -7.62
N LEU A 100 5.11 1.54 -7.34
CA LEU A 100 4.57 0.85 -6.16
C LEU A 100 4.86 -0.66 -6.21
N VAL A 101 4.67 -1.30 -7.37
CA VAL A 101 4.98 -2.72 -7.57
C VAL A 101 6.47 -2.99 -7.35
N GLU A 102 7.36 -2.16 -7.88
CA GLU A 102 8.81 -2.31 -7.68
C GLU A 102 9.16 -2.28 -6.18
N ARG A 103 8.68 -1.27 -5.46
CA ARG A 103 8.93 -1.10 -4.02
C ARG A 103 8.37 -2.23 -3.17
N VAL A 104 7.13 -2.65 -3.48
CA VAL A 104 6.50 -3.76 -2.76
C VAL A 104 7.23 -5.08 -3.03
N LEU A 105 7.72 -5.33 -4.24
CA LEU A 105 8.46 -6.55 -4.55
C LEU A 105 9.84 -6.58 -3.88
N ASP A 106 10.51 -5.45 -3.72
CA ASP A 106 11.77 -5.35 -2.96
C ASP A 106 11.58 -5.78 -1.48
N SER A 107 10.39 -5.56 -0.93
CA SER A 107 9.99 -5.93 0.43
C SER A 107 8.88 -6.99 0.46
N GLY A 108 8.83 -7.87 -0.53
CA GLY A 108 7.73 -8.82 -0.72
C GLY A 108 7.50 -9.78 0.45
N HIS A 109 8.54 -10.11 1.22
CA HIS A 109 8.44 -10.90 2.45
C HIS A 109 7.65 -10.17 3.54
N ILE A 110 7.85 -8.86 3.71
CA ILE A 110 7.09 -8.02 4.64
C ILE A 110 5.63 -7.93 4.18
N TYR A 111 5.41 -7.67 2.88
CA TYR A 111 4.06 -7.55 2.35
C TYR A 111 3.27 -8.85 2.53
N ARG A 112 3.87 -10.04 2.29
CA ARG A 112 3.25 -11.35 2.58
C ARG A 112 2.89 -11.51 4.05
N ALA A 113 3.80 -11.13 4.96
CA ALA A 113 3.55 -11.21 6.39
C ALA A 113 2.38 -10.31 6.82
N LEU A 114 2.28 -9.11 6.25
CA LEU A 114 1.16 -8.18 6.48
C LEU A 114 -0.16 -8.73 5.95
N LEU A 115 -0.17 -9.31 4.74
CA LEU A 115 -1.36 -9.97 4.17
C LEU A 115 -1.85 -11.11 5.06
N THR A 116 -0.95 -11.91 5.61
CA THR A 116 -1.29 -12.96 6.58
C THR A 116 -1.80 -12.35 7.89
N ALA A 117 -1.09 -11.38 8.46
CA ALA A 117 -1.45 -10.77 9.73
C ALA A 117 -2.84 -10.10 9.70
N ARG A 118 -3.22 -9.45 8.58
CA ARG A 118 -4.54 -8.81 8.44
C ARG A 118 -5.71 -9.81 8.48
N THR A 119 -5.49 -11.08 8.13
CA THR A 119 -6.54 -12.11 8.17
C THR A 119 -6.73 -12.71 9.56
N THR A 120 -5.72 -12.63 10.43
CA THR A 120 -5.70 -13.29 11.74
C THR A 120 -5.75 -12.32 12.92
N HIS A 121 -5.47 -11.02 12.70
CA HIS A 121 -5.38 -10.00 13.75
C HIS A 121 -6.23 -8.77 13.42
N ASP A 122 -7.25 -8.51 14.23
CA ASP A 122 -8.20 -7.41 14.04
C ASP A 122 -7.51 -6.05 13.98
N ALA A 123 -6.57 -5.77 14.89
CA ALA A 123 -5.84 -4.51 14.90
C ALA A 123 -5.03 -4.26 13.61
N THR A 124 -4.46 -5.31 13.01
CA THR A 124 -3.74 -5.19 11.72
C THR A 124 -4.73 -4.92 10.59
N ARG A 125 -5.90 -5.57 10.61
CA ARG A 125 -6.97 -5.34 9.63
C ARG A 125 -7.49 -3.91 9.70
N GLU A 126 -7.81 -3.41 10.90
CA GLU A 126 -8.28 -2.04 11.12
C GLU A 126 -7.27 -0.99 10.62
N MET A 127 -5.99 -1.22 10.91
CA MET A 127 -4.92 -0.34 10.44
C MET A 127 -4.78 -0.36 8.91
N TRP A 128 -4.92 -1.54 8.27
CA TRP A 128 -4.92 -1.68 6.82
C TRP A 128 -6.10 -0.94 6.19
N ASP A 129 -7.30 -1.10 6.75
CA ASP A 129 -8.51 -0.43 6.27
C ASP A 129 -8.44 1.08 6.45
N GLU A 130 -7.84 1.56 7.55
CA GLU A 130 -7.58 2.99 7.75
C GLU A 130 -6.57 3.53 6.74
N GLY A 131 -5.47 2.81 6.51
CA GLY A 131 -4.48 3.15 5.48
C GLY A 131 -5.13 3.29 4.10
N ARG A 132 -6.02 2.36 3.74
CA ARG A 132 -6.78 2.43 2.48
C ARG A 132 -7.65 3.69 2.40
N ARG A 133 -8.37 4.04 3.47
CA ARG A 133 -9.20 5.25 3.52
C ARG A 133 -8.36 6.51 3.34
N ILE A 134 -7.19 6.58 3.98
CA ILE A 134 -6.25 7.70 3.85
C ILE A 134 -5.75 7.83 2.41
N LEU A 135 -5.39 6.72 1.75
CA LEU A 135 -4.95 6.72 0.37
C LEU A 135 -6.07 7.05 -0.63
N ALA A 136 -7.30 6.62 -0.34
CA ALA A 136 -8.44 6.87 -1.21
C ALA A 136 -8.94 8.32 -1.16
N ALA A 137 -8.76 9.04 -0.05
CA ALA A 137 -9.27 10.39 0.12
C ALA A 137 -8.81 11.37 -0.98
N PRO A 138 -7.52 11.53 -1.31
CA PRO A 138 -7.08 12.42 -2.38
C PRO A 138 -7.57 11.98 -3.77
N ILE A 139 -7.79 10.68 -4.00
CA ILE A 139 -8.36 10.16 -5.24
C ILE A 139 -9.85 10.55 -5.33
N ALA A 140 -10.59 10.43 -4.24
CA ALA A 140 -11.98 10.85 -4.18
C ALA A 140 -12.14 12.37 -4.46
N ASP A 141 -11.25 13.18 -3.92
CA ASP A 141 -11.23 14.62 -4.18
C ASP A 141 -10.90 14.93 -5.65
N PHE A 142 -9.94 14.23 -6.23
CA PHE A 142 -9.64 14.30 -7.65
C PHE A 142 -10.86 13.94 -8.51
N LEU A 143 -11.56 12.83 -8.19
CA LEU A 143 -12.77 12.41 -8.91
C LEU A 143 -13.86 13.49 -8.87
N ARG A 144 -14.08 14.10 -7.69
CA ARG A 144 -15.06 15.20 -7.53
C ARG A 144 -14.67 16.40 -8.37
N ALA A 145 -13.39 16.76 -8.39
CA ALA A 145 -12.88 17.88 -9.19
C ALA A 145 -13.03 17.63 -10.69
N GLU A 146 -12.74 16.41 -11.19
CA GLU A 146 -12.91 16.03 -12.59
C GLU A 146 -14.38 16.09 -13.03
N ARG A 147 -15.31 15.63 -12.19
CA ARG A 147 -16.76 15.72 -12.41
C ARG A 147 -17.24 17.17 -12.44
N ALA A 148 -16.86 17.96 -11.42
CA ALA A 148 -17.24 19.36 -11.35
C ALA A 148 -16.74 20.18 -12.53
N ALA A 149 -15.60 19.81 -13.13
CA ALA A 149 -15.04 20.41 -14.33
C ALA A 149 -15.63 19.84 -15.64
N GLY A 150 -16.58 18.89 -15.57
CA GLY A 150 -17.18 18.25 -16.75
C GLY A 150 -16.25 17.33 -17.54
N ARG A 151 -15.09 16.98 -16.99
CA ARG A 151 -14.13 16.07 -17.65
C ARG A 151 -14.43 14.60 -17.38
N ALA A 152 -15.07 14.30 -16.26
CA ALA A 152 -15.52 12.96 -15.91
C ALA A 152 -17.05 12.91 -15.79
N PRO A 153 -17.71 11.78 -16.15
CA PRO A 153 -19.14 11.63 -16.01
C PRO A 153 -19.57 11.52 -14.55
N GLU A 154 -20.80 11.88 -14.26
CA GLU A 154 -21.44 11.52 -12.99
C GLU A 154 -21.57 9.99 -12.88
N GLY A 155 -21.62 9.47 -11.66
CA GLY A 155 -21.69 8.02 -11.44
C GLY A 155 -21.63 7.64 -9.98
N ALA A 156 -20.97 6.54 -9.66
CA ALA A 156 -20.82 6.02 -8.30
C ALA A 156 -20.25 7.07 -7.34
N ASP A 157 -20.57 6.94 -6.05
CA ASP A 157 -19.97 7.79 -5.00
C ASP A 157 -18.44 7.83 -5.14
N ALA A 158 -17.87 9.03 -5.10
CA ALA A 158 -16.43 9.23 -5.36
C ALA A 158 -15.53 8.53 -4.32
N THR A 159 -15.98 8.46 -3.05
CA THR A 159 -15.21 7.79 -1.99
C THR A 159 -15.21 6.28 -2.22
N VAL A 160 -16.38 5.70 -2.48
CA VAL A 160 -16.53 4.25 -2.73
C VAL A 160 -15.76 3.84 -3.98
N LEU A 161 -15.80 4.66 -5.05
CA LEU A 161 -15.03 4.40 -6.26
C LEU A 161 -13.53 4.47 -6.01
N ALA A 162 -13.05 5.47 -5.28
CA ALA A 162 -11.64 5.61 -4.92
C ALA A 162 -11.12 4.40 -4.11
N GLU A 163 -11.87 3.97 -3.08
CA GLU A 163 -11.53 2.77 -2.31
C GLU A 163 -11.50 1.51 -3.19
N SER A 164 -12.45 1.38 -4.11
CA SER A 164 -12.50 0.25 -5.06
C SER A 164 -11.28 0.24 -5.99
N LEU A 165 -10.81 1.40 -6.44
CA LEU A 165 -9.62 1.54 -7.27
C LEU A 165 -8.34 1.18 -6.50
N ILE A 166 -8.25 1.52 -5.21
CA ILE A 166 -7.14 1.07 -4.36
C ILE A 166 -7.17 -0.46 -4.20
N HIS A 167 -8.34 -1.10 -4.07
CA HIS A 167 -8.45 -2.56 -4.03
C HIS A 167 -7.94 -3.24 -5.31
N ILE A 168 -8.13 -2.62 -6.47
CA ILE A 168 -7.56 -3.13 -7.73
C ILE A 168 -6.03 -3.14 -7.63
N ASN A 169 -5.42 -2.07 -7.12
CA ASN A 169 -3.98 -2.00 -6.92
C ASN A 169 -3.49 -3.07 -5.94
N GLU A 170 -4.18 -3.22 -4.80
CA GLU A 170 -3.88 -4.27 -3.82
C GLU A 170 -3.93 -5.67 -4.44
N SER A 171 -4.92 -5.96 -5.29
CA SER A 171 -5.03 -7.24 -5.98
C SER A 171 -3.86 -7.50 -6.94
N VAL A 172 -3.37 -6.48 -7.64
CA VAL A 172 -2.17 -6.58 -8.48
C VAL A 172 -0.94 -6.90 -7.65
N LEU A 173 -0.74 -6.18 -6.54
CA LEU A 173 0.38 -6.38 -5.63
C LEU A 173 0.36 -7.78 -5.00
N GLU A 174 -0.78 -8.21 -4.48
CA GLU A 174 -0.97 -9.54 -3.90
C GLU A 174 -0.66 -10.64 -4.92
N ARG A 175 -1.16 -10.50 -6.14
CA ARG A 175 -0.88 -11.45 -7.22
C ARG A 175 0.62 -11.56 -7.51
N LEU A 176 1.32 -10.44 -7.61
CA LEU A 176 2.76 -10.42 -7.94
C LEU A 176 3.63 -10.93 -6.79
N VAL A 177 3.21 -10.71 -5.55
CA VAL A 177 3.95 -11.17 -4.36
C VAL A 177 3.81 -12.69 -4.15
N TYR A 178 2.65 -13.28 -4.48
CA TYR A 178 2.42 -14.73 -4.32
C TYR A 178 2.73 -15.55 -5.57
N VAL A 179 2.76 -14.94 -6.75
CA VAL A 179 2.98 -15.62 -8.02
C VAL A 179 4.16 -14.95 -8.75
N PRO A 180 5.41 -15.41 -8.51
CA PRO A 180 6.62 -14.76 -9.05
C PRO A 180 6.63 -14.62 -10.58
N ASP A 181 6.03 -15.58 -11.30
CA ASP A 181 5.96 -15.61 -12.77
C ASP A 181 4.71 -14.90 -13.32
N ALA A 182 3.94 -14.20 -12.47
CA ALA A 182 2.79 -13.46 -12.94
C ALA A 182 3.21 -12.34 -13.91
N PRO A 183 2.45 -12.10 -14.99
CA PRO A 183 2.81 -11.14 -16.03
C PRO A 183 2.68 -9.69 -15.51
N ARG A 184 3.76 -9.14 -14.99
CA ARG A 184 3.81 -7.83 -14.31
C ARG A 184 3.25 -6.70 -15.19
N GLU A 185 3.80 -6.53 -16.38
CA GLU A 185 3.41 -5.44 -17.28
C GLU A 185 1.94 -5.52 -17.72
N PRO A 186 1.41 -6.68 -18.17
CA PRO A 186 -0.01 -6.84 -18.46
C PRO A 186 -0.92 -6.56 -17.27
N LEU A 187 -0.55 -6.95 -16.06
CA LEU A 187 -1.35 -6.67 -14.86
C LEU A 187 -1.42 -5.16 -14.57
N ILE A 188 -0.29 -4.46 -14.63
CA ILE A 188 -0.24 -3.00 -14.45
C ILE A 188 -1.03 -2.29 -15.55
N ALA A 189 -0.84 -2.67 -16.81
CA ALA A 189 -1.56 -2.08 -17.94
C ALA A 189 -3.08 -2.28 -17.81
N THR A 190 -3.52 -3.47 -17.43
CA THR A 190 -4.94 -3.77 -17.21
C THR A 190 -5.52 -2.94 -16.06
N ALA A 191 -4.82 -2.84 -14.94
CA ALA A 191 -5.25 -2.00 -13.82
C ALA A 191 -5.36 -0.53 -14.24
N ALA A 192 -4.38 -0.01 -14.98
CA ALA A 192 -4.43 1.37 -15.50
C ALA A 192 -5.63 1.59 -16.44
N ASP A 193 -5.95 0.64 -17.32
CA ASP A 193 -7.13 0.71 -18.16
C ASP A 193 -8.45 0.67 -17.36
N MET A 194 -8.49 -0.13 -16.29
CA MET A 194 -9.64 -0.15 -15.36
C MET A 194 -9.81 1.20 -14.67
N TRP A 195 -8.73 1.83 -14.22
CA TRP A 195 -8.74 3.16 -13.62
C TRP A 195 -9.30 4.21 -14.60
N VAL A 196 -8.78 4.25 -15.84
CA VAL A 196 -9.25 5.22 -16.85
C VAL A 196 -10.74 5.05 -17.13
N ARG A 197 -11.19 3.81 -17.32
CA ARG A 197 -12.62 3.53 -17.59
C ARG A 197 -13.51 3.87 -16.40
N ALA A 198 -13.05 3.59 -15.18
CA ALA A 198 -13.81 3.90 -13.96
C ALA A 198 -13.95 5.41 -13.74
N VAL A 199 -12.91 6.20 -14.06
CA VAL A 199 -12.91 7.65 -13.88
C VAL A 199 -13.64 8.35 -15.01
N TYR A 200 -13.36 8.01 -16.29
CA TYR A 200 -13.83 8.76 -17.46
C TYR A 200 -14.91 8.05 -18.28
N GLY A 201 -15.25 6.79 -17.95
CA GLY A 201 -16.28 6.01 -18.65
C GLY A 201 -15.90 5.58 -20.07
N ARG A 202 -14.69 5.91 -20.54
CA ARG A 202 -14.19 5.64 -21.90
C ARG A 202 -12.66 5.47 -21.88
N PRO A 203 -12.04 4.90 -22.91
CA PRO A 203 -10.59 4.94 -23.09
C PRO A 203 -10.07 6.38 -23.03
N ASP A 204 -8.82 6.57 -22.59
CA ASP A 204 -8.20 7.89 -22.49
C ASP A 204 -8.16 8.55 -23.88
N PRO A 205 -8.79 9.71 -24.07
CA PRO A 205 -8.83 10.39 -25.37
C PRO A 205 -7.46 10.77 -25.91
N ALA A 206 -6.44 10.91 -25.04
CA ALA A 206 -5.07 11.20 -25.47
C ALA A 206 -4.40 9.99 -26.17
N VAL A 207 -4.86 8.77 -25.92
CA VAL A 207 -4.36 7.55 -26.58
C VAL A 207 -5.03 7.36 -27.92
N ASP A 208 -6.33 7.66 -28.04
CA ASP A 208 -7.07 7.55 -29.29
C ASP A 208 -6.60 8.58 -30.35
N ALA A 209 -6.17 9.77 -29.91
CA ALA A 209 -5.62 10.78 -30.84
C ALA A 209 -4.25 10.38 -31.41
N ALA A 210 -3.47 9.54 -30.72
CA ALA A 210 -2.20 9.03 -31.22
C ALA A 210 -2.35 7.77 -32.09
N ALA A 211 -3.49 7.07 -32.00
CA ALA A 211 -3.76 5.82 -32.73
C ALA A 211 -4.45 6.03 -34.09
N ASP A 212 -4.97 7.21 -34.41
CA ASP A 212 -5.60 7.52 -35.69
C ASP A 212 -4.98 8.77 -36.38
N PRO A 213 -3.76 8.65 -36.96
CA PRO A 213 -3.18 9.73 -37.76
C PRO A 213 -3.84 9.92 -39.14
N GLY A 214 -4.95 9.22 -39.42
CA GLY A 214 -5.56 9.12 -40.78
C GLY A 214 -6.96 9.67 -40.93
N ARG A 215 -7.58 10.29 -39.92
CA ARG A 215 -8.91 10.91 -40.07
C ARG A 215 -8.82 12.41 -40.32
N THR A 216 -8.27 12.75 -41.46
CA THR A 216 -8.53 14.05 -42.13
C THR A 216 -9.44 13.78 -43.28
N GLU A 217 -10.57 14.47 -43.32
CA GLU A 217 -11.50 14.55 -44.45
C GLU A 217 -10.82 14.90 -45.77
#